data_040b735e50e0cfb5fe203b96a37db2f9
#
_entry.id   040b735e50e0cfb5fe203b96a37db2f9
#
_cell.length_a   1.000
_cell.length_b   1.000
_cell.length_c   1.000
_cell.angle_alpha   90.00
_cell.angle_beta   90.00
_cell.angle_gamma   90.00
#
_symmetry.space_group_name_H-M   'P 1'
#
loop_
_entity.id
_entity.type
_entity.pdbx_description
1 polymer ?
#
loop_
_entity_poly.entity_id
_entity_poly.type
_entity_poly.pdbx_seq_one_letter_code
_entity_poly.pdbx_strand_id
1 'polypeptide(L)'
;MPPPYSNLVSDSTLVQETIELLRDCGGRAHATEIVDVVFKVSHIDEDLAGLLVADLVRDDCRFRFIDHRTIELQPDFELRRLEELEFVVVDVEATGAKTPPNRIIELGAYRIRQGRIVDSFLTLVNPEIPIPRFVMALTGINNEMVKQAPVFAEVAPRWLDYIGDAVLIAHNSPFDTSFLNHEVSRVYPGHRMVNSDLCTVKLARRTLPGLRNYRLDTVADHFSIPILQRHRAGSDALATAEVFLHLLTRLQENGVTDLAGARRFQILEGNTATERAPALPLVPSY
;
A
#
# COMPACT_ATOMS: atom_id res chain seq x y z
N MET A 1 21.91 -10.55 -6.05
CA MET A 1 21.28 -11.69 -5.36
C MET A 1 19.79 -11.49 -5.45
N PRO A 2 19.00 -12.54 -5.61
CA PRO A 2 17.55 -12.41 -5.56
C PRO A 2 17.11 -11.80 -4.22
N PRO A 3 15.99 -11.04 -4.21
CA PRO A 3 15.46 -10.54 -2.95
C PRO A 3 15.14 -11.73 -2.03
N PRO A 4 15.49 -11.65 -0.75
CA PRO A 4 15.32 -12.78 0.17
C PRO A 4 13.83 -13.05 0.52
N TYR A 5 12.92 -12.21 0.04
CA TYR A 5 11.49 -12.26 0.32
C TYR A 5 10.68 -12.11 -0.97
N SER A 6 9.65 -12.93 -1.15
CA SER A 6 8.77 -12.93 -2.33
C SER A 6 7.97 -11.63 -2.51
N ASN A 7 7.81 -10.86 -1.44
CA ASN A 7 7.14 -9.56 -1.45
C ASN A 7 8.10 -8.36 -1.60
N LEU A 8 9.37 -8.60 -1.90
CA LEU A 8 10.31 -7.59 -2.35
C LEU A 8 10.47 -7.67 -3.87
N VAL A 9 10.44 -6.52 -4.50
CA VAL A 9 10.64 -6.37 -5.95
C VAL A 9 11.66 -5.29 -6.23
N SER A 10 12.27 -5.36 -7.42
CA SER A 10 13.20 -4.32 -7.87
C SER A 10 12.51 -2.95 -7.94
N ASP A 11 13.19 -1.92 -7.44
CA ASP A 11 12.79 -0.50 -7.56
C ASP A 11 13.38 0.17 -8.81
N SER A 12 13.88 -0.62 -9.77
CA SER A 12 14.47 -0.15 -11.02
C SER A 12 13.43 0.53 -11.90
N THR A 13 13.80 1.69 -12.48
CA THR A 13 12.97 2.37 -13.49
C THR A 13 12.74 1.51 -14.71
N LEU A 14 13.74 0.74 -15.16
CA LEU A 14 13.62 -0.18 -16.30
C LEU A 14 12.55 -1.25 -16.05
N VAL A 15 12.44 -1.76 -14.82
CA VAL A 15 11.37 -2.70 -14.44
C VAL A 15 10.00 -2.03 -14.50
N GLN A 16 9.88 -0.77 -14.06
CA GLN A 16 8.62 -0.03 -14.15
C GLN A 16 8.22 0.23 -15.60
N GLU A 17 9.15 0.69 -16.43
CA GLU A 17 8.93 0.88 -17.87
C GLU A 17 8.54 -0.44 -18.58
N THR A 18 9.12 -1.57 -18.16
CA THR A 18 8.74 -2.90 -18.66
C THR A 18 7.29 -3.25 -18.30
N ILE A 19 6.86 -2.95 -17.06
CA ILE A 19 5.47 -3.17 -16.63
C ILE A 19 4.51 -2.31 -17.47
N GLU A 20 4.84 -1.04 -17.68
CA GLU A 20 4.01 -0.13 -18.50
C GLU A 20 3.89 -0.64 -19.93
N LEU A 21 5.02 -0.99 -20.58
CA LEU A 21 5.02 -1.58 -21.91
C LEU A 21 4.16 -2.84 -21.99
N LEU A 22 4.32 -3.78 -21.05
CA LEU A 22 3.51 -5.01 -21.02
C LEU A 22 2.03 -4.72 -20.87
N ARG A 23 1.64 -3.74 -20.05
CA ARG A 23 0.24 -3.32 -19.93
C ARG A 23 -0.33 -2.78 -21.24
N ASP A 24 0.46 -1.96 -21.95
CA ASP A 24 0.07 -1.39 -23.23
C ASP A 24 -0.05 -2.47 -24.33
N CYS A 25 0.76 -3.53 -24.24
CA CYS A 25 0.75 -4.69 -25.15
C CYS A 25 -0.23 -5.80 -24.74
N GLY A 26 -1.17 -5.53 -23.85
CA GLY A 26 -2.16 -6.54 -23.41
C GLY A 26 -1.60 -7.61 -22.47
N GLY A 27 -0.56 -7.28 -21.74
CA GLY A 27 0.04 -8.10 -20.69
C GLY A 27 1.20 -8.97 -21.15
N ARG A 28 1.57 -8.96 -22.44
CA ARG A 28 2.64 -9.81 -23.02
C ARG A 28 3.48 -9.03 -24.02
N ALA A 29 4.79 -9.30 -24.05
CA ALA A 29 5.68 -8.79 -25.08
C ALA A 29 6.84 -9.76 -25.36
N HIS A 30 7.43 -9.64 -26.55
CA HIS A 30 8.65 -10.33 -26.91
C HIS A 30 9.87 -9.60 -26.31
N ALA A 31 10.90 -10.33 -25.92
CA ALA A 31 12.07 -9.76 -25.26
C ALA A 31 12.79 -8.71 -26.13
N THR A 32 12.81 -8.88 -27.45
CA THR A 32 13.38 -7.88 -28.36
C THR A 32 12.61 -6.56 -28.33
N GLU A 33 11.30 -6.59 -28.21
CA GLU A 33 10.47 -5.38 -28.09
C GLU A 33 10.77 -4.65 -26.80
N ILE A 34 10.89 -5.37 -25.68
CA ILE A 34 11.27 -4.79 -24.38
C ILE A 34 12.66 -4.16 -24.46
N VAL A 35 13.62 -4.84 -25.09
CA VAL A 35 14.98 -4.30 -25.22
C VAL A 35 15.00 -3.06 -26.11
N ASP A 36 14.26 -3.06 -27.21
CA ASP A 36 14.17 -1.89 -28.10
C ASP A 36 13.56 -0.68 -27.42
N VAL A 37 12.43 -0.86 -26.70
CA VAL A 37 11.67 0.23 -26.06
C VAL A 37 12.29 0.67 -24.74
N VAL A 38 12.62 -0.27 -23.84
CA VAL A 38 13.05 0.03 -22.47
C VAL A 38 14.55 0.27 -22.38
N PHE A 39 15.36 -0.60 -23.03
CA PHE A 39 16.82 -0.42 -23.03
C PHE A 39 17.32 0.49 -24.16
N LYS A 40 16.43 0.82 -25.14
CA LYS A 40 16.75 1.65 -26.31
C LYS A 40 17.89 1.06 -27.16
N VAL A 41 17.91 -0.27 -27.29
CA VAL A 41 18.87 -1.03 -28.07
C VAL A 41 18.13 -1.77 -29.18
N SER A 42 18.28 -1.29 -30.42
CA SER A 42 17.66 -1.89 -31.59
C SER A 42 18.56 -2.96 -32.22
N HIS A 43 17.94 -3.89 -32.96
CA HIS A 43 18.65 -4.95 -33.73
C HIS A 43 19.47 -5.91 -32.85
N ILE A 44 19.02 -6.22 -31.67
CA ILE A 44 19.62 -7.21 -30.77
C ILE A 44 19.25 -8.64 -31.21
N ASP A 45 20.16 -9.58 -30.99
CA ASP A 45 19.88 -11.01 -31.12
C ASP A 45 18.79 -11.44 -30.14
N GLU A 46 17.87 -12.31 -30.61
CA GLU A 46 16.71 -12.72 -29.84
C GLU A 46 17.06 -13.45 -28.53
N ASP A 47 18.09 -14.31 -28.55
CA ASP A 47 18.51 -15.07 -27.38
C ASP A 47 19.20 -14.13 -26.36
N LEU A 48 20.00 -13.16 -26.86
CA LEU A 48 20.60 -12.14 -25.99
C LEU A 48 19.53 -11.23 -25.38
N ALA A 49 18.50 -10.85 -26.16
CA ALA A 49 17.37 -10.08 -25.61
C ALA A 49 16.66 -10.86 -24.50
N GLY A 50 16.39 -12.15 -24.69
CA GLY A 50 15.80 -13.02 -23.68
C GLY A 50 16.62 -13.06 -22.40
N LEU A 51 17.96 -13.18 -22.52
CA LEU A 51 18.86 -13.17 -21.35
C LEU A 51 18.86 -11.83 -20.61
N LEU A 52 18.87 -10.70 -21.31
CA LEU A 52 18.84 -9.37 -20.70
C LEU A 52 17.53 -9.12 -19.96
N VAL A 53 16.39 -9.49 -20.56
CA VAL A 53 15.09 -9.36 -19.89
C VAL A 53 15.00 -10.32 -18.70
N ALA A 54 15.49 -11.54 -18.82
CA ALA A 54 15.52 -12.49 -17.69
C ALA A 54 16.37 -11.97 -16.52
N ASP A 55 17.49 -11.30 -16.81
CA ASP A 55 18.32 -10.68 -15.76
C ASP A 55 17.64 -9.47 -15.13
N LEU A 56 16.97 -8.64 -15.93
CA LEU A 56 16.22 -7.47 -15.45
C LEU A 56 15.11 -7.82 -14.46
N VAL A 57 14.34 -8.88 -14.76
CA VAL A 57 13.17 -9.28 -13.96
C VAL A 57 13.43 -10.48 -13.06
N ARG A 58 14.70 -10.81 -12.85
CA ARG A 58 15.11 -11.97 -12.04
C ARG A 58 14.42 -11.94 -10.67
N ASP A 59 13.75 -13.05 -10.35
CA ASP A 59 13.05 -13.26 -9.08
C ASP A 59 11.93 -12.24 -8.77
N ASP A 60 11.48 -11.46 -9.75
CA ASP A 60 10.33 -10.57 -9.60
C ASP A 60 9.04 -11.31 -9.91
N CYS A 61 8.23 -11.54 -8.87
CA CYS A 61 7.00 -12.34 -8.93
C CYS A 61 5.91 -11.76 -9.85
N ARG A 62 6.06 -10.52 -10.29
CA ARG A 62 5.11 -9.87 -11.21
C ARG A 62 5.22 -10.38 -12.64
N PHE A 63 6.31 -11.10 -12.98
CA PHE A 63 6.59 -11.54 -14.34
C PHE A 63 6.64 -13.06 -14.42
N ARG A 64 6.26 -13.58 -15.59
CA ARG A 64 6.43 -14.98 -15.96
C ARG A 64 6.93 -15.08 -17.39
N PHE A 65 7.93 -15.93 -17.63
CA PHE A 65 8.30 -16.32 -18.98
C PHE A 65 7.35 -17.41 -19.48
N ILE A 66 6.74 -17.19 -20.66
CA ILE A 66 5.92 -18.20 -21.37
C ILE A 66 6.89 -19.15 -22.10
N ASP A 67 7.90 -18.58 -22.70
CA ASP A 67 9.04 -19.25 -23.32
C ASP A 67 10.31 -18.43 -23.09
N HIS A 68 11.46 -18.83 -23.67
CA HIS A 68 12.74 -18.14 -23.44
C HIS A 68 12.84 -16.72 -24.06
N ARG A 69 11.82 -16.26 -24.80
CA ARG A 69 11.79 -14.98 -25.51
C ARG A 69 10.54 -14.15 -25.22
N THR A 70 9.51 -14.73 -24.63
CA THR A 70 8.25 -14.06 -24.38
C THR A 70 7.96 -13.98 -22.89
N ILE A 71 7.72 -12.77 -22.40
CA ILE A 71 7.39 -12.50 -21.02
C ILE A 71 5.95 -12.00 -20.92
N GLU A 72 5.28 -12.37 -19.83
CA GLU A 72 3.96 -11.83 -19.47
C GLU A 72 3.93 -11.30 -18.04
N LEU A 73 3.08 -10.32 -17.81
CA LEU A 73 2.68 -9.94 -16.46
C LEU A 73 1.81 -11.05 -15.88
N GLN A 74 2.11 -11.45 -14.64
CA GLN A 74 1.21 -12.35 -13.90
C GLN A 74 -0.17 -11.70 -13.79
N PRO A 75 -1.26 -12.48 -13.91
CA PRO A 75 -2.61 -11.97 -13.73
C PRO A 75 -2.68 -11.20 -12.42
N ASP A 76 -3.22 -10.00 -12.49
CA ASP A 76 -3.20 -9.06 -11.39
C ASP A 76 -3.82 -9.70 -10.15
N PHE A 77 -3.04 -9.79 -9.07
CA PHE A 77 -3.52 -9.99 -7.70
C PHE A 77 -4.73 -9.07 -7.39
N GLU A 78 -4.82 -7.95 -8.10
CA GLU A 78 -5.89 -6.98 -8.01
C GLU A 78 -7.28 -7.50 -8.43
N LEU A 79 -7.37 -8.58 -9.22
CA LEU A 79 -8.65 -9.21 -9.58
C LEU A 79 -9.19 -10.18 -8.50
N ARG A 80 -8.42 -10.43 -7.43
CA ARG A 80 -8.89 -11.27 -6.32
C ARG A 80 -10.01 -10.58 -5.56
N ARG A 81 -10.99 -11.38 -5.15
CA ARG A 81 -12.13 -10.88 -4.37
C ARG A 81 -11.68 -10.38 -3.01
N LEU A 82 -12.28 -9.27 -2.55
CA LEU A 82 -11.94 -8.68 -1.25
C LEU A 82 -12.11 -9.67 -0.08
N GLU A 83 -13.07 -10.58 -0.17
CA GLU A 83 -13.33 -11.61 0.85
C GLU A 83 -12.25 -12.71 0.93
N GLU A 84 -11.46 -12.90 -0.14
CA GLU A 84 -10.37 -13.90 -0.23
C GLU A 84 -9.02 -13.32 0.19
N LEU A 85 -8.94 -11.99 0.34
CA LEU A 85 -7.71 -11.29 0.66
C LEU A 85 -7.43 -11.27 2.16
N GLU A 86 -6.15 -11.29 2.47
CA GLU A 86 -5.66 -10.87 3.77
C GLU A 86 -5.28 -9.39 3.71
N PHE A 87 -5.58 -8.68 4.78
CA PHE A 87 -5.22 -7.29 4.92
C PHE A 87 -4.30 -7.13 6.14
N VAL A 88 -3.31 -6.26 6.02
CA VAL A 88 -2.50 -5.82 7.15
C VAL A 88 -2.69 -4.32 7.30
N VAL A 89 -3.36 -3.93 8.37
CA VAL A 89 -3.56 -2.53 8.73
C VAL A 89 -2.33 -2.07 9.49
N VAL A 90 -1.69 -1.01 9.02
CA VAL A 90 -0.44 -0.51 9.56
C VAL A 90 -0.52 0.97 9.88
N ASP A 91 0.19 1.36 10.92
CA ASP A 91 0.47 2.74 11.30
C ASP A 91 1.92 2.85 11.78
N VAL A 92 2.60 3.94 11.45
CA VAL A 92 3.96 4.20 11.87
C VAL A 92 4.10 5.54 12.56
N GLU A 93 4.84 5.56 13.67
CA GLU A 93 5.33 6.81 14.24
C GLU A 93 6.77 7.04 13.77
N ALA A 94 7.10 8.28 13.47
CA ALA A 94 8.39 8.63 12.89
C ALA A 94 8.99 9.88 13.51
N THR A 95 10.29 10.10 13.31
CA THR A 95 11.00 11.29 13.81
C THR A 95 10.59 12.59 13.11
N GLY A 96 9.69 12.53 12.12
CA GLY A 96 9.16 13.68 11.40
C GLY A 96 8.25 13.29 10.25
N ALA A 97 7.77 14.28 9.49
CA ALA A 97 6.67 14.12 8.55
C ALA A 97 7.08 13.62 7.15
N LYS A 98 8.36 13.56 6.83
CA LYS A 98 8.85 13.16 5.49
C LYS A 98 10.09 12.28 5.59
N THR A 99 10.20 11.31 4.72
CA THR A 99 11.38 10.46 4.59
C THR A 99 12.02 10.65 3.21
N PRO A 100 13.38 10.64 3.05
CA PRO A 100 14.33 10.94 4.12
C PRO A 100 14.24 12.39 4.61
N PRO A 101 14.88 12.81 5.70
CA PRO A 101 15.86 12.07 6.53
C PRO A 101 15.22 11.36 7.73
N ASN A 102 13.90 11.50 7.94
CA ASN A 102 13.26 10.97 9.14
C ASN A 102 13.13 9.44 9.08
N ARG A 103 13.04 8.84 10.26
CA ARG A 103 13.09 7.41 10.52
C ARG A 103 11.90 6.94 11.34
N ILE A 104 11.53 5.67 11.22
CA ILE A 104 10.49 5.03 12.03
C ILE A 104 10.96 4.88 13.47
N ILE A 105 10.08 5.18 14.44
CA ILE A 105 10.30 5.00 15.89
C ILE A 105 9.33 3.99 16.52
N GLU A 106 8.17 3.76 15.90
CA GLU A 106 7.22 2.72 16.30
C GLU A 106 6.52 2.18 15.05
N LEU A 107 6.28 0.88 15.01
CA LEU A 107 5.51 0.20 13.97
C LEU A 107 4.43 -0.63 14.65
N GLY A 108 3.18 -0.33 14.31
CA GLY A 108 2.00 -1.05 14.76
C GLY A 108 1.22 -1.61 13.58
N ALA A 109 0.88 -2.90 13.63
CA ALA A 109 0.05 -3.48 12.57
C ALA A 109 -0.88 -4.57 13.10
N TYR A 110 -2.01 -4.74 12.43
CA TYR A 110 -2.99 -5.78 12.70
C TYR A 110 -3.38 -6.51 11.43
N ARG A 111 -3.39 -7.83 11.50
CA ARG A 111 -3.81 -8.69 10.39
C ARG A 111 -5.32 -8.92 10.43
N ILE A 112 -5.96 -8.71 9.30
CA ILE A 112 -7.38 -9.04 9.08
C ILE A 112 -7.49 -10.21 8.11
N ARG A 113 -8.22 -11.23 8.52
CA ARG A 113 -8.55 -12.41 7.72
C ARG A 113 -10.04 -12.71 7.91
N GLN A 114 -10.77 -12.92 6.80
CA GLN A 114 -12.21 -13.24 6.82
C GLN A 114 -13.03 -12.27 7.68
N GLY A 115 -12.76 -10.96 7.55
CA GLY A 115 -13.48 -9.92 8.28
C GLY A 115 -13.20 -9.84 9.78
N ARG A 116 -12.11 -10.45 10.28
CA ARG A 116 -11.72 -10.44 11.69
C ARG A 116 -10.26 -10.08 11.87
N ILE A 117 -9.96 -9.35 12.94
CA ILE A 117 -8.58 -9.12 13.39
C ILE A 117 -8.10 -10.42 14.04
N VAL A 118 -7.01 -11.00 13.52
CA VAL A 118 -6.52 -12.33 13.93
C VAL A 118 -5.12 -12.31 14.51
N ASP A 119 -4.33 -11.26 14.26
CA ASP A 119 -2.94 -11.19 14.70
C ASP A 119 -2.48 -9.73 14.77
N SER A 120 -1.36 -9.48 15.46
CA SER A 120 -0.76 -8.15 15.61
C SER A 120 0.76 -8.19 15.56
N PHE A 121 1.34 -7.11 15.05
CA PHE A 121 2.77 -6.85 15.02
C PHE A 121 3.03 -5.48 15.62
N LEU A 122 3.62 -5.44 16.82
CA LEU A 122 3.84 -4.20 17.57
C LEU A 122 5.30 -4.13 17.99
N THR A 123 6.00 -3.05 17.65
CA THR A 123 7.39 -2.86 18.05
C THR A 123 7.79 -1.39 18.08
N LEU A 124 8.55 -0.99 19.08
CA LEU A 124 9.38 0.20 18.99
C LEU A 124 10.56 -0.09 18.06
N VAL A 125 11.05 0.95 17.41
CA VAL A 125 12.20 0.88 16.50
C VAL A 125 13.23 1.94 16.91
N ASN A 126 14.48 1.55 17.01
CA ASN A 126 15.58 2.49 17.20
C ASN A 126 15.85 3.24 15.89
N PRO A 127 15.58 4.54 15.81
CA PRO A 127 15.73 5.30 14.57
C PRO A 127 17.20 5.62 14.23
N GLU A 128 18.15 5.31 15.12
CA GLU A 128 19.59 5.65 15.01
C GLU A 128 19.87 7.16 14.90
N ILE A 129 18.86 7.98 15.11
CA ILE A 129 18.94 9.45 15.14
C ILE A 129 18.11 9.98 16.33
N PRO A 130 18.40 11.18 16.85
CA PRO A 130 17.63 11.76 17.94
C PRO A 130 16.17 12.02 17.56
N ILE A 131 15.24 11.75 18.48
CA ILE A 131 13.83 12.08 18.32
C ILE A 131 13.63 13.56 18.66
N PRO A 132 13.05 14.37 17.76
CA PRO A 132 12.76 15.78 18.05
C PRO A 132 11.78 15.96 19.21
N ARG A 133 11.94 17.02 20.00
CA ARG A 133 11.11 17.28 21.19
C ARG A 133 9.62 17.31 20.88
N PHE A 134 9.22 17.88 19.73
CA PHE A 134 7.81 17.94 19.36
C PHE A 134 7.21 16.55 19.04
N VAL A 135 8.02 15.62 18.49
CA VAL A 135 7.60 14.23 18.26
C VAL A 135 7.46 13.52 19.60
N MET A 136 8.43 13.68 20.50
CA MET A 136 8.33 13.11 21.86
C MET A 136 7.08 13.59 22.60
N ALA A 137 6.73 14.89 22.46
CA ALA A 137 5.54 15.45 23.06
C ALA A 137 4.24 14.92 22.42
N LEU A 138 4.26 14.62 21.11
CA LEU A 138 3.11 14.12 20.36
C LEU A 138 2.85 12.64 20.62
N THR A 139 3.89 11.80 20.53
CA THR A 139 3.80 10.34 20.58
C THR A 139 3.98 9.74 21.96
N GLY A 140 4.58 10.52 22.87
CA GLY A 140 5.05 10.02 24.18
C GLY A 140 6.29 9.12 24.09
N ILE A 141 6.84 8.89 22.88
CA ILE A 141 8.04 8.06 22.67
C ILE A 141 9.28 8.95 22.80
N ASN A 142 10.19 8.57 23.68
CA ASN A 142 11.44 9.30 23.91
C ASN A 142 12.69 8.49 23.53
N ASN A 143 13.86 9.15 23.51
CA ASN A 143 15.11 8.52 23.11
C ASN A 143 15.50 7.33 23.99
N GLU A 144 15.20 7.35 25.29
CA GLU A 144 15.52 6.23 26.18
C GLU A 144 14.68 4.99 25.89
N MET A 145 13.40 5.18 25.49
CA MET A 145 12.52 4.06 25.13
C MET A 145 13.01 3.33 23.88
N VAL A 146 13.51 4.05 22.88
CA VAL A 146 13.97 3.46 21.62
C VAL A 146 15.42 3.01 21.62
N LYS A 147 16.20 3.43 22.63
CA LYS A 147 17.63 3.12 22.70
C LYS A 147 17.95 1.62 22.71
N GLN A 148 17.10 0.83 23.36
CA GLN A 148 17.22 -0.63 23.45
C GLN A 148 16.27 -1.36 22.48
N ALA A 149 15.49 -0.63 21.71
CA ALA A 149 14.66 -1.22 20.68
C ALA A 149 15.52 -1.71 19.50
N PRO A 150 15.06 -2.70 18.73
CA PRO A 150 15.75 -3.16 17.54
C PRO A 150 15.85 -2.03 16.51
N VAL A 151 16.94 -1.99 15.76
CA VAL A 151 17.06 -1.15 14.56
C VAL A 151 16.16 -1.74 13.44
N PHE A 152 15.78 -0.91 12.46
CA PHE A 152 14.89 -1.42 11.41
C PHE A 152 15.46 -2.61 10.63
N ALA A 153 16.79 -2.70 10.49
CA ALA A 153 17.44 -3.85 9.87
C ALA A 153 17.14 -5.19 10.58
N GLU A 154 16.90 -5.16 11.90
CA GLU A 154 16.50 -6.34 12.67
C GLU A 154 14.98 -6.59 12.62
N VAL A 155 14.20 -5.53 12.39
CA VAL A 155 12.74 -5.61 12.26
C VAL A 155 12.31 -6.07 10.86
N ALA A 156 13.02 -5.63 9.81
CA ALA A 156 12.65 -5.82 8.42
C ALA A 156 12.37 -7.29 8.02
N PRO A 157 13.19 -8.29 8.40
CA PRO A 157 12.88 -9.69 8.08
C PRO A 157 11.52 -10.12 8.63
N ARG A 158 11.26 -9.86 9.91
CA ARG A 158 10.00 -10.21 10.58
C ARG A 158 8.81 -9.44 10.03
N TRP A 159 9.02 -8.18 9.64
CA TRP A 159 8.00 -7.36 9.00
C TRP A 159 7.60 -7.92 7.63
N LEU A 160 8.58 -8.24 6.78
CA LEU A 160 8.34 -8.81 5.45
C LEU A 160 7.65 -10.17 5.50
N ASP A 161 8.05 -11.03 6.45
CA ASP A 161 7.36 -12.30 6.72
C ASP A 161 5.93 -12.05 7.23
N TYR A 162 5.74 -11.05 8.11
CA TYR A 162 4.44 -10.72 8.66
C TYR A 162 3.48 -10.21 7.59
N ILE A 163 3.89 -9.32 6.70
CA ILE A 163 2.98 -8.81 5.66
C ILE A 163 2.73 -9.82 4.53
N GLY A 164 3.71 -10.67 4.18
CA GLY A 164 3.58 -11.62 3.08
C GLY A 164 3.01 -10.96 1.82
N ASP A 165 1.96 -11.53 1.25
CA ASP A 165 1.22 -11.03 0.09
C ASP A 165 -0.04 -10.21 0.44
N ALA A 166 -0.23 -9.84 1.72
CA ALA A 166 -1.39 -9.09 2.18
C ALA A 166 -1.47 -7.69 1.56
N VAL A 167 -2.70 -7.19 1.42
CA VAL A 167 -2.95 -5.79 1.05
C VAL A 167 -2.71 -4.90 2.28
N LEU A 168 -1.88 -3.87 2.14
CA LEU A 168 -1.61 -2.92 3.21
C LEU A 168 -2.74 -1.90 3.32
N ILE A 169 -3.19 -1.65 4.52
CA ILE A 169 -4.22 -0.63 4.82
C ILE A 169 -3.61 0.38 5.78
N ALA A 170 -3.77 1.67 5.50
CA ALA A 170 -3.38 2.70 6.46
C ALA A 170 -4.29 3.92 6.39
N HIS A 171 -4.28 4.71 7.46
CA HIS A 171 -5.03 5.98 7.51
C HIS A 171 -4.15 7.13 6.99
N ASN A 172 -4.21 7.38 5.68
CA ASN A 172 -3.28 8.17 4.85
C ASN A 172 -2.09 7.32 4.38
N SER A 173 -2.38 6.20 3.71
CA SER A 173 -1.41 5.18 3.29
C SER A 173 -0.12 5.69 2.62
N PRO A 174 -0.10 6.83 1.85
CA PRO A 174 1.16 7.32 1.29
C PRO A 174 2.21 7.69 2.34
N PHE A 175 1.81 8.07 3.55
CA PHE A 175 2.74 8.35 4.64
C PHE A 175 3.42 7.06 5.10
N ASP A 176 2.65 6.09 5.53
CA ASP A 176 3.14 4.83 6.10
C ASP A 176 3.95 4.03 5.09
N THR A 177 3.42 3.88 3.86
CA THR A 177 4.08 3.13 2.79
C THR A 177 5.39 3.79 2.35
N SER A 178 5.48 5.12 2.35
CA SER A 178 6.73 5.82 2.02
C SER A 178 7.82 5.56 3.06
N PHE A 179 7.48 5.62 4.35
CA PHE A 179 8.42 5.32 5.43
C PHE A 179 8.86 3.86 5.43
N LEU A 180 7.92 2.93 5.30
CA LEU A 180 8.22 1.50 5.24
C LEU A 180 9.11 1.15 4.04
N ASN A 181 8.79 1.66 2.84
CA ASN A 181 9.63 1.43 1.66
C ASN A 181 11.02 2.07 1.78
N HIS A 182 11.11 3.26 2.38
CA HIS A 182 12.40 3.88 2.64
C HIS A 182 13.26 3.04 3.58
N GLU A 183 12.70 2.58 4.69
CA GLU A 183 13.44 1.72 5.64
C GLU A 183 13.80 0.37 5.03
N VAL A 184 12.89 -0.24 4.25
CA VAL A 184 13.16 -1.47 3.50
C VAL A 184 14.30 -1.27 2.50
N SER A 185 14.30 -0.19 1.73
CA SER A 185 15.36 0.10 0.74
C SER A 185 16.73 0.36 1.37
N ARG A 186 16.78 0.78 2.63
CA ARG A 186 18.03 0.90 3.38
C ARG A 186 18.61 -0.45 3.80
N VAL A 187 17.75 -1.44 4.07
CA VAL A 187 18.15 -2.80 4.43
C VAL A 187 18.42 -3.64 3.17
N TYR A 188 17.58 -3.47 2.15
CA TYR A 188 17.64 -4.17 0.88
C TYR A 188 17.77 -3.17 -0.28
N PRO A 189 18.97 -2.62 -0.54
CA PRO A 189 19.17 -1.59 -1.55
C PRO A 189 18.65 -2.00 -2.93
N GLY A 190 17.94 -1.09 -3.59
CA GLY A 190 17.33 -1.32 -4.89
C GLY A 190 16.03 -2.13 -4.87
N HIS A 191 15.47 -2.40 -3.68
CA HIS A 191 14.22 -3.13 -3.55
C HIS A 191 13.17 -2.33 -2.77
N ARG A 192 11.90 -2.63 -3.04
CA ARG A 192 10.72 -2.12 -2.32
C ARG A 192 9.69 -3.22 -2.12
N MET A 193 8.75 -2.99 -1.22
CA MET A 193 7.60 -3.88 -1.05
C MET A 193 6.70 -3.83 -2.30
N VAL A 194 6.19 -4.99 -2.73
CA VAL A 194 5.26 -5.11 -3.86
C VAL A 194 3.80 -4.98 -3.44
N ASN A 195 3.54 -5.07 -2.15
CA ASN A 195 2.20 -5.06 -1.58
C ASN A 195 1.36 -3.88 -2.08
N SER A 196 0.17 -4.18 -2.59
CA SER A 196 -0.84 -3.15 -2.90
C SER A 196 -1.32 -2.48 -1.62
N ASP A 197 -1.77 -1.22 -1.70
CA ASP A 197 -2.32 -0.51 -0.55
C ASP A 197 -3.71 0.10 -0.81
N LEU A 198 -4.49 0.25 0.26
CA LEU A 198 -5.72 1.02 0.30
C LEU A 198 -5.65 2.06 1.42
N CYS A 199 -6.15 3.26 1.12
CA CYS A 199 -6.16 4.40 2.04
C CYS A 199 -7.54 4.60 2.66
N THR A 200 -7.68 4.40 3.97
CA THR A 200 -8.97 4.57 4.65
C THR A 200 -9.49 6.01 4.60
N VAL A 201 -8.62 7.03 4.50
CA VAL A 201 -9.05 8.42 4.28
C VAL A 201 -9.77 8.56 2.94
N LYS A 202 -9.21 7.99 1.86
CA LYS A 202 -9.80 8.06 0.52
C LYS A 202 -11.11 7.26 0.46
N LEU A 203 -11.14 6.06 1.05
CA LEU A 203 -12.34 5.25 1.13
C LEU A 203 -13.44 5.94 1.94
N ALA A 204 -13.11 6.49 3.12
CA ALA A 204 -14.06 7.20 3.97
C ALA A 204 -14.66 8.43 3.27
N ARG A 205 -13.86 9.22 2.54
CA ARG A 205 -14.36 10.37 1.77
C ARG A 205 -15.46 10.00 0.79
N ARG A 206 -15.42 8.78 0.26
CA ARG A 206 -16.39 8.32 -0.73
C ARG A 206 -17.60 7.60 -0.13
N THR A 207 -17.37 6.89 0.98
CA THR A 207 -18.43 6.08 1.60
C THR A 207 -19.17 6.80 2.71
N LEU A 208 -18.58 7.88 3.25
CA LEU A 208 -19.13 8.66 4.38
C LEU A 208 -19.17 10.16 4.03
N PRO A 209 -19.95 10.57 3.02
CA PRO A 209 -20.02 11.98 2.64
C PRO A 209 -20.60 12.82 3.80
N GLY A 210 -20.09 14.05 3.97
CA GLY A 210 -20.63 15.00 4.94
C GLY A 210 -19.95 15.00 6.31
N LEU A 211 -18.92 14.21 6.55
CA LEU A 211 -18.10 14.35 7.75
C LEU A 211 -17.34 15.69 7.73
N ARG A 212 -17.19 16.32 8.92
CA ARG A 212 -16.47 17.60 9.10
C ARG A 212 -15.01 17.54 8.59
N ASN A 213 -14.39 16.40 8.71
CA ASN A 213 -13.08 16.05 8.17
C ASN A 213 -12.93 14.51 8.18
N TYR A 214 -11.81 14.00 7.66
CA TYR A 214 -11.52 12.56 7.55
C TYR A 214 -10.26 12.18 8.32
N ARG A 215 -10.02 12.83 9.45
CA ARG A 215 -8.99 12.39 10.41
C ARG A 215 -9.45 11.11 11.10
N LEU A 216 -8.50 10.32 11.60
CA LEU A 216 -8.82 9.02 12.20
C LEU A 216 -9.82 9.16 13.36
N ASP A 217 -9.63 10.14 14.23
CA ASP A 217 -10.56 10.44 15.34
C ASP A 217 -12.01 10.67 14.84
N THR A 218 -12.18 11.50 13.81
CA THR A 218 -13.51 11.81 13.28
C THR A 218 -14.18 10.59 12.63
N VAL A 219 -13.40 9.78 11.90
CA VAL A 219 -13.94 8.57 11.25
C VAL A 219 -14.21 7.47 12.29
N ALA A 220 -13.35 7.32 13.29
CA ALA A 220 -13.54 6.38 14.40
C ALA A 220 -14.77 6.75 15.24
N ASP A 221 -14.93 8.03 15.59
CA ASP A 221 -16.12 8.56 16.30
C ASP A 221 -17.43 8.26 15.54
N HIS A 222 -17.42 8.40 14.20
CA HIS A 222 -18.59 8.08 13.38
C HIS A 222 -19.06 6.63 13.55
N PHE A 223 -18.12 5.70 13.76
CA PHE A 223 -18.40 4.29 13.99
C PHE A 223 -18.43 3.90 15.50
N SER A 224 -18.31 4.87 16.39
CA SER A 224 -18.23 4.65 17.85
C SER A 224 -17.04 3.78 18.27
N ILE A 225 -15.91 3.90 17.56
CA ILE A 225 -14.66 3.18 17.82
C ILE A 225 -13.79 4.02 18.76
N PRO A 226 -13.46 3.55 19.98
CA PRO A 226 -12.60 4.27 20.89
C PRO A 226 -11.13 4.19 20.48
N ILE A 227 -10.40 5.31 20.52
CA ILE A 227 -8.94 5.33 20.34
C ILE A 227 -8.32 5.54 21.72
N LEU A 228 -7.66 4.51 22.26
CA LEU A 228 -7.19 4.52 23.65
C LEU A 228 -5.99 5.43 23.86
N GLN A 229 -5.04 5.43 22.93
CA GLN A 229 -3.81 6.22 22.98
C GLN A 229 -3.50 6.78 21.59
N ARG A 230 -3.91 8.03 21.35
CA ARG A 230 -3.58 8.70 20.07
C ARG A 230 -2.08 8.91 19.95
N HIS A 231 -1.60 8.84 18.67
CA HIS A 231 -0.19 8.95 18.33
C HIS A 231 0.67 7.85 18.98
N ARG A 232 0.09 6.65 19.05
CA ARG A 232 0.77 5.40 19.31
C ARG A 232 0.39 4.43 18.21
N ALA A 233 1.39 3.98 17.45
CA ALA A 233 1.16 3.20 16.24
C ALA A 233 0.25 1.98 16.46
N GLY A 234 0.42 1.26 17.58
CA GLY A 234 -0.45 0.13 17.91
C GLY A 234 -1.90 0.51 18.13
N SER A 235 -2.18 1.64 18.80
CA SER A 235 -3.55 2.10 19.08
C SER A 235 -4.22 2.66 17.82
N ASP A 236 -3.48 3.45 17.03
CA ASP A 236 -4.00 4.05 15.81
C ASP A 236 -4.20 3.00 14.70
N ALA A 237 -3.32 1.99 14.60
CA ALA A 237 -3.51 0.84 13.70
C ALA A 237 -4.73 -0.01 14.10
N LEU A 238 -4.97 -0.23 15.40
CA LEU A 238 -6.16 -0.97 15.86
C LEU A 238 -7.45 -0.25 15.49
N ALA A 239 -7.54 1.04 15.81
CA ALA A 239 -8.69 1.85 15.44
C ALA A 239 -8.89 1.91 13.92
N THR A 240 -7.79 2.01 13.16
CA THR A 240 -7.82 1.97 11.68
C THR A 240 -8.30 0.60 11.18
N ALA A 241 -7.94 -0.51 11.84
CA ALA A 241 -8.41 -1.85 11.48
C ALA A 241 -9.93 -1.98 11.68
N GLU A 242 -10.45 -1.51 12.81
CA GLU A 242 -11.89 -1.51 13.07
C GLU A 242 -12.65 -0.60 12.09
N VAL A 243 -12.13 0.61 11.82
CA VAL A 243 -12.65 1.50 10.78
C VAL A 243 -12.67 0.81 9.42
N PHE A 244 -11.59 0.14 9.04
CA PHE A 244 -11.49 -0.54 7.74
C PHE A 244 -12.52 -1.66 7.60
N LEU A 245 -12.81 -2.43 8.64
CA LEU A 245 -13.87 -3.45 8.62
C LEU A 245 -15.25 -2.84 8.27
N HIS A 246 -15.58 -1.69 8.83
CA HIS A 246 -16.79 -0.95 8.45
C HIS A 246 -16.75 -0.44 7.01
N LEU A 247 -15.59 0.12 6.59
CA LEU A 247 -15.43 0.60 5.21
C LEU A 247 -15.48 -0.55 4.19
N LEU A 248 -15.00 -1.75 4.53
CA LEU A 248 -15.08 -2.93 3.68
C LEU A 248 -16.54 -3.33 3.41
N THR A 249 -17.40 -3.28 4.44
CA THR A 249 -18.84 -3.47 4.27
C THR A 249 -19.43 -2.40 3.34
N ARG A 250 -19.05 -1.13 3.52
CA ARG A 250 -19.50 -0.05 2.63
C ARG A 250 -19.05 -0.23 1.18
N LEU A 251 -17.85 -0.75 0.95
CA LEU A 251 -17.38 -1.07 -0.41
C LEU A 251 -18.28 -2.13 -1.07
N GLN A 252 -18.61 -3.20 -0.34
CA GLN A 252 -19.50 -4.26 -0.81
C GLN A 252 -20.92 -3.72 -1.13
N GLU A 253 -21.48 -2.87 -0.26
CA GLU A 253 -22.75 -2.18 -0.48
C GLU A 253 -22.75 -1.32 -1.76
N ASN A 254 -21.59 -0.78 -2.14
CA ASN A 254 -21.38 -0.03 -3.38
C ASN A 254 -21.01 -0.91 -4.59
N GLY A 255 -21.12 -2.24 -4.47
CA GLY A 255 -20.85 -3.18 -5.55
C GLY A 255 -19.36 -3.39 -5.85
N VAL A 256 -18.47 -2.97 -4.95
CA VAL A 256 -17.02 -3.16 -5.08
C VAL A 256 -16.66 -4.50 -4.46
N THR A 257 -16.25 -5.47 -5.29
CA THR A 257 -16.05 -6.87 -4.89
C THR A 257 -14.61 -7.35 -4.98
N ASP A 258 -13.74 -6.62 -5.69
CA ASP A 258 -12.35 -6.98 -5.91
C ASP A 258 -11.39 -5.82 -5.58
N LEU A 259 -10.09 -6.11 -5.48
CA LEU A 259 -9.08 -5.13 -5.11
C LEU A 259 -8.92 -4.03 -6.17
N ALA A 260 -8.97 -4.37 -7.47
CA ALA A 260 -8.90 -3.38 -8.54
C ALA A 260 -10.06 -2.39 -8.46
N GLY A 261 -11.28 -2.88 -8.19
CA GLY A 261 -12.45 -2.06 -7.93
C GLY A 261 -12.26 -1.14 -6.73
N ALA A 262 -11.74 -1.64 -5.61
CA ALA A 262 -11.46 -0.83 -4.41
C ALA A 262 -10.41 0.25 -4.68
N ARG A 263 -9.35 -0.07 -5.42
CA ARG A 263 -8.33 0.90 -5.83
C ARG A 263 -8.88 1.97 -6.77
N ARG A 264 -9.67 1.60 -7.77
CA ARG A 264 -10.38 2.58 -8.63
C ARG A 264 -11.34 3.42 -7.81
N PHE A 265 -12.11 2.81 -6.92
CA PHE A 265 -13.09 3.49 -6.08
C PHE A 265 -12.44 4.58 -5.22
N GLN A 266 -11.25 4.37 -4.65
CA GLN A 266 -10.58 5.38 -3.84
C GLN A 266 -9.95 6.53 -4.65
N ILE A 267 -9.74 6.37 -5.98
CA ILE A 267 -9.07 7.35 -6.84
C ILE A 267 -10.09 8.24 -7.58
N LEU A 268 -11.24 7.69 -7.98
CA LEU A 268 -12.25 8.44 -8.73
C LEU A 268 -12.62 9.72 -7.95
N GLU A 269 -12.45 10.88 -8.55
CA GLU A 269 -12.97 12.12 -8.00
C GLU A 269 -14.49 12.00 -7.85
N GLY A 270 -14.99 12.34 -6.67
CA GLY A 270 -16.43 12.35 -6.44
C GLY A 270 -17.09 13.31 -7.42
N ASN A 271 -17.78 12.80 -8.42
CA ASN A 271 -18.72 13.57 -9.17
C ASN A 271 -19.77 14.09 -8.17
N THR A 272 -19.61 15.33 -7.74
CA THR A 272 -20.70 16.12 -7.17
C THR A 272 -21.63 16.52 -8.32
N ALA A 273 -22.16 15.53 -9.02
CA ALA A 273 -23.35 15.72 -9.82
C ALA A 273 -24.51 15.73 -8.82
N THR A 274 -24.87 16.92 -8.36
CA THR A 274 -26.25 17.25 -8.05
C THR A 274 -27.07 16.87 -9.28
N GLU A 275 -27.55 15.65 -9.36
CA GLU A 275 -28.74 15.34 -10.16
C GLU A 275 -29.86 16.17 -9.56
N ARG A 276 -30.10 17.36 -10.16
CA ARG A 276 -31.36 18.06 -10.04
C ARG A 276 -32.42 17.07 -10.54
N ALA A 277 -33.24 16.59 -9.60
CA ALA A 277 -34.47 15.91 -9.95
C ALA A 277 -35.18 16.73 -11.04
N PRO A 278 -35.69 16.10 -12.09
CA PRO A 278 -36.46 16.82 -13.11
C PRO A 278 -37.68 17.47 -12.44
N ALA A 279 -37.79 18.79 -12.64
CA ALA A 279 -38.95 19.54 -12.17
C ALA A 279 -40.23 18.90 -12.74
N LEU A 280 -41.12 18.49 -11.84
CA LEU A 280 -42.46 18.07 -12.19
C LEU A 280 -43.16 19.24 -12.91
N PRO A 281 -43.89 19.00 -14.04
CA PRO A 281 -44.61 20.04 -14.73
C PRO A 281 -45.76 20.54 -13.86
N LEU A 282 -45.82 21.87 -13.71
CA LEU A 282 -46.92 22.57 -13.04
C LEU A 282 -48.22 22.24 -13.80
N VAL A 283 -49.16 21.61 -13.15
CA VAL A 283 -50.52 21.43 -13.63
C VAL A 283 -51.23 22.80 -13.49
N PRO A 284 -51.85 23.34 -14.54
CA PRO A 284 -52.62 24.57 -14.42
C PRO A 284 -53.93 24.32 -13.65
N SER A 285 -54.15 25.16 -12.65
CA SER A 285 -55.44 25.21 -11.94
C SER A 285 -56.49 25.82 -12.83
N TYR A 286 -57.59 25.14 -12.98
CA TYR A 286 -58.87 25.69 -13.38
C TYR A 286 -59.74 25.96 -12.14
#